data_36c142c3c40ee1dc6c861ab0e022cf5d
#
_entry.id   36c142c3c40ee1dc6c861ab0e022cf5d
#
_cell.length_a   1.000
_cell.length_b   1.000
_cell.length_c   1.000
_cell.angle_alpha   90.00
_cell.angle_beta   90.00
_cell.angle_gamma   90.00
#
_symmetry.space_group_name_H-M   'P 1'
#
loop_
_entity.id
_entity.type
_entity.pdbx_description
1 polymer ?
#
loop_
_entity_poly.entity_id
_entity_poly.type
_entity_poly.pdbx_seq_one_letter_code
_entity_poly.pdbx_strand_id
1 'polypeptide(L)'
;MLIKQNISMKKEIRLYSTLFILAISALMLSGCGAEKNLKKGEKYLAVGEYYDAATQFKRAYQRTAPKEREQRGKIALKVAYCNERINSTQKAIAAYSNAIRYNQASTQDRLNYARLLLKNGAYKQAETEFRAVLDSMPDNVLAKNGLASAENAPQWKKEGSRYQVKRMDVFNSRRADYSPVLPGDQYDYLYFTSTRNDSTANQLSGNTGANA
;
A
#
# COMPACT_ATOMS: atom_id res chain seq x y z
N MET A 1 42.21 10.65 -53.14
CA MET A 1 41.22 9.70 -52.58
C MET A 1 41.25 9.62 -51.01
N LEU A 2 42.44 9.62 -50.43
CA LEU A 2 42.64 9.52 -48.92
C LEU A 2 42.05 10.67 -48.07
N ILE A 3 42.05 11.91 -48.64
CA ILE A 3 41.54 13.08 -47.90
C ILE A 3 40.00 13.01 -47.63
N LYS A 4 39.22 12.53 -48.63
CA LYS A 4 37.75 12.35 -48.49
C LYS A 4 37.40 11.26 -47.48
N GLN A 5 38.17 10.18 -47.39
CA GLN A 5 37.96 9.12 -46.40
C GLN A 5 38.23 9.61 -44.98
N ASN A 6 39.26 10.43 -44.77
CA ASN A 6 39.62 10.97 -43.45
C ASN A 6 38.58 11.96 -42.93
N ILE A 7 37.93 12.74 -43.82
CA ILE A 7 36.85 13.67 -43.45
C ILE A 7 35.57 12.90 -43.09
N SER A 8 35.25 11.82 -43.82
CA SER A 8 34.10 10.95 -43.50
C SER A 8 34.27 10.28 -42.17
N MET A 9 35.42 9.70 -41.87
CA MET A 9 35.75 9.04 -40.63
C MET A 9 35.68 9.99 -39.41
N LYS A 10 36.14 11.24 -39.56
CA LYS A 10 36.03 12.27 -38.52
C LYS A 10 34.57 12.68 -38.24
N LYS A 11 33.70 12.71 -39.26
CA LYS A 11 32.26 12.97 -39.08
C LYS A 11 31.56 11.83 -38.33
N GLU A 12 31.86 10.61 -38.65
CA GLU A 12 31.34 9.41 -37.97
C GLU A 12 31.74 9.39 -36.51
N ILE A 13 33.04 9.60 -36.21
CA ILE A 13 33.54 9.65 -34.83
C ILE A 13 32.84 10.75 -34.03
N ARG A 14 32.63 11.93 -34.60
CA ARG A 14 31.88 13.01 -33.94
C ARG A 14 30.43 12.64 -33.69
N LEU A 15 29.77 11.96 -34.64
CA LEU A 15 28.39 11.51 -34.49
C LEU A 15 28.28 10.49 -33.37
N TYR A 16 29.15 9.49 -33.31
CA TYR A 16 29.15 8.50 -32.23
C TYR A 16 29.47 9.11 -30.86
N SER A 17 30.40 10.09 -30.80
CA SER A 17 30.70 10.78 -29.56
C SER A 17 29.53 11.63 -29.07
N THR A 18 28.80 12.30 -29.94
CA THR A 18 27.61 13.07 -29.54
C THR A 18 26.45 12.17 -29.08
N LEU A 19 26.21 11.04 -29.76
CA LEU A 19 25.23 10.04 -29.36
C LEU A 19 25.58 9.42 -28.02
N PHE A 20 26.87 9.17 -27.75
CA PHE A 20 27.34 8.63 -26.48
C PHE A 20 27.16 9.63 -25.33
N ILE A 21 27.46 10.91 -25.55
CA ILE A 21 27.23 12.00 -24.56
C ILE A 21 25.73 12.17 -24.29
N LEU A 22 24.88 12.11 -25.31
CA LEU A 22 23.42 12.17 -25.17
C LEU A 22 22.89 10.98 -24.38
N ALA A 23 23.42 9.79 -24.61
CA ALA A 23 23.03 8.58 -23.85
C ALA A 23 23.42 8.68 -22.34
N ILE A 24 24.63 9.19 -22.06
CA ILE A 24 25.09 9.43 -20.70
C ILE A 24 24.24 10.50 -20.00
N SER A 25 23.91 11.61 -20.68
CA SER A 25 23.07 12.67 -20.10
C SER A 25 21.66 12.19 -19.79
N ALA A 26 21.08 11.33 -20.63
CA ALA A 26 19.77 10.70 -20.39
C ALA A 26 19.78 9.78 -19.15
N LEU A 27 20.87 9.06 -18.91
CA LEU A 27 21.05 8.22 -17.71
C LEU A 27 21.17 9.03 -16.42
N MET A 28 21.82 10.20 -16.46
CA MET A 28 21.97 11.08 -15.28
C MET A 28 20.64 11.76 -14.87
N LEU A 29 19.75 12.03 -15.82
CA LEU A 29 18.44 12.66 -15.55
C LEU A 29 17.44 11.75 -14.85
N SER A 30 17.60 10.43 -14.97
CA SER A 30 16.67 9.46 -14.38
C SER A 30 16.78 9.37 -12.85
N GLY A 31 18.00 9.47 -12.29
CA GLY A 31 18.24 9.38 -10.84
C GLY A 31 17.70 10.58 -10.05
N CYS A 32 17.82 11.78 -10.60
CA CYS A 32 17.38 13.02 -9.94
C CYS A 32 15.86 13.03 -9.67
N GLY A 33 15.07 12.42 -10.56
CA GLY A 33 13.61 12.37 -10.42
C GLY A 33 13.12 11.40 -9.33
N ALA A 34 13.81 10.28 -9.11
CA ALA A 34 13.48 9.31 -8.08
C ALA A 34 13.75 9.91 -6.68
N GLU A 35 14.93 10.49 -6.50
CA GLU A 35 15.34 11.12 -5.23
C GLU A 35 14.44 12.29 -4.85
N LYS A 36 14.05 13.15 -5.80
CA LYS A 36 13.10 14.24 -5.56
C LYS A 36 11.78 13.73 -5.01
N ASN A 37 11.22 12.67 -5.59
CA ASN A 37 9.98 12.08 -5.11
C ASN A 37 10.17 11.39 -3.75
N LEU A 38 11.31 10.75 -3.51
CA LEU A 38 11.62 10.15 -2.22
C LEU A 38 11.64 11.21 -1.12
N LYS A 39 12.38 12.30 -1.29
CA LYS A 39 12.43 13.42 -0.34
C LYS A 39 11.05 14.07 -0.11
N LYS A 40 10.23 14.17 -1.16
CA LYS A 40 8.86 14.68 -1.02
C LYS A 40 7.97 13.72 -0.23
N GLY A 41 8.11 12.41 -0.47
CA GLY A 41 7.41 11.38 0.29
C GLY A 41 7.77 11.41 1.78
N GLU A 42 9.05 11.59 2.11
CA GLU A 42 9.51 11.72 3.50
C GLU A 42 8.89 12.94 4.21
N LYS A 43 8.76 14.07 3.53
CA LYS A 43 8.10 15.25 4.09
C LYS A 43 6.64 14.99 4.44
N TYR A 44 5.88 14.35 3.55
CA TYR A 44 4.50 13.97 3.81
C TYR A 44 4.39 12.92 4.92
N LEU A 45 5.31 11.96 4.95
CA LEU A 45 5.35 10.93 5.99
C LEU A 45 5.58 11.55 7.37
N ALA A 46 6.48 12.53 7.47
CA ALA A 46 6.81 13.21 8.72
C ALA A 46 5.62 13.94 9.35
N VAL A 47 4.67 14.41 8.53
CA VAL A 47 3.45 15.09 9.02
C VAL A 47 2.22 14.16 9.04
N GLY A 48 2.41 12.85 8.78
CA GLY A 48 1.34 11.85 8.84
C GLY A 48 0.41 11.81 7.61
N GLU A 49 0.73 12.51 6.54
CA GLU A 49 -0.01 12.50 5.28
C GLU A 49 0.30 11.23 4.47
N TYR A 50 -0.13 10.08 4.97
CA TYR A 50 0.21 8.75 4.43
C TYR A 50 -0.21 8.54 2.99
N TYR A 51 -1.33 9.10 2.54
CA TYR A 51 -1.81 8.97 1.17
C TYR A 51 -0.85 9.66 0.18
N ASP A 52 -0.47 10.89 0.48
CA ASP A 52 0.44 11.67 -0.35
C ASP A 52 1.85 11.10 -0.30
N ALA A 53 2.31 10.66 0.88
CA ALA A 53 3.56 9.94 1.04
C ALA A 53 3.60 8.68 0.16
N ALA A 54 2.56 7.82 0.21
CA ALA A 54 2.45 6.62 -0.62
C ALA A 54 2.53 6.95 -2.12
N THR A 55 1.86 8.03 -2.53
CA THR A 55 1.86 8.50 -3.92
C THR A 55 3.26 8.91 -4.37
N GLN A 56 3.99 9.66 -3.56
CA GLN A 56 5.35 10.09 -3.90
C GLN A 56 6.33 8.91 -3.88
N PHE A 57 6.26 8.02 -2.88
CA PHE A 57 7.09 6.83 -2.82
C PHE A 57 6.82 5.88 -4.00
N LYS A 58 5.57 5.73 -4.43
CA LYS A 58 5.23 4.97 -5.65
C LYS A 58 5.89 5.57 -6.89
N ARG A 59 5.86 6.90 -7.04
CA ARG A 59 6.56 7.61 -8.14
C ARG A 59 8.07 7.43 -8.06
N ALA A 60 8.65 7.48 -6.86
CA ALA A 60 10.07 7.19 -6.64
C ALA A 60 10.41 5.76 -7.09
N TYR A 61 9.63 4.77 -6.64
CA TYR A 61 9.79 3.36 -7.02
C TYR A 61 9.78 3.15 -8.54
N GLN A 62 8.85 3.79 -9.25
CA GLN A 62 8.72 3.68 -10.69
C GLN A 62 9.90 4.29 -11.46
N ARG A 63 10.53 5.34 -10.89
CA ARG A 63 11.68 6.02 -11.48
C ARG A 63 13.02 5.42 -11.09
N THR A 64 13.07 4.56 -10.09
CA THR A 64 14.27 3.81 -9.70
C THR A 64 14.51 2.68 -10.69
N ALA A 65 15.72 2.60 -11.24
CA ALA A 65 16.04 1.61 -12.26
C ALA A 65 15.86 0.17 -11.76
N PRO A 66 15.40 -0.77 -12.59
CA PRO A 66 15.18 -2.18 -12.18
C PRO A 66 16.41 -2.87 -11.61
N LYS A 67 17.62 -2.47 -12.03
CA LYS A 67 18.90 -2.97 -11.52
C LYS A 67 19.20 -2.53 -10.09
N GLU A 68 18.64 -1.44 -9.63
CA GLU A 68 18.81 -0.87 -8.29
C GLU A 68 17.88 -1.59 -7.28
N ARG A 69 18.05 -2.92 -7.16
CA ARG A 69 17.16 -3.80 -6.41
C ARG A 69 17.04 -3.42 -4.94
N GLU A 70 18.15 -3.07 -4.31
CA GLU A 70 18.17 -2.65 -2.90
C GLU A 70 17.35 -1.38 -2.69
N GLN A 71 17.58 -0.35 -3.49
CA GLN A 71 16.86 0.91 -3.42
C GLN A 71 15.36 0.71 -3.68
N ARG A 72 15.01 -0.09 -4.68
CA ARG A 72 13.61 -0.44 -4.95
C ARG A 72 12.95 -1.15 -3.77
N GLY A 73 13.64 -2.06 -3.12
CA GLY A 73 13.14 -2.75 -1.94
C GLY A 73 12.87 -1.80 -0.76
N LYS A 74 13.82 -0.91 -0.48
CA LYS A 74 13.66 0.11 0.56
C LYS A 74 12.49 1.05 0.29
N ILE A 75 12.32 1.48 -0.95
CA ILE A 75 11.17 2.32 -1.33
C ILE A 75 9.86 1.53 -1.25
N ALA A 76 9.87 0.26 -1.64
CA ALA A 76 8.70 -0.60 -1.54
C ALA A 76 8.20 -0.74 -0.09
N LEU A 77 9.10 -0.84 0.90
CA LEU A 77 8.72 -0.82 2.33
C LEU A 77 8.00 0.47 2.71
N LYS A 78 8.48 1.62 2.26
CA LYS A 78 7.81 2.91 2.53
C LYS A 78 6.42 2.99 1.89
N VAL A 79 6.29 2.48 0.65
CA VAL A 79 4.98 2.35 -0.01
C VAL A 79 4.06 1.41 0.78
N ALA A 80 4.59 0.28 1.24
CA ALA A 80 3.84 -0.71 2.01
C ALA A 80 3.32 -0.11 3.31
N TYR A 81 4.21 0.48 4.10
CA TYR A 81 3.88 1.13 5.37
C TYR A 81 2.78 2.18 5.20
N CYS A 82 2.93 3.10 4.27
CA CYS A 82 1.93 4.15 4.05
C CYS A 82 0.57 3.58 3.62
N ASN A 83 0.55 2.58 2.74
CA ASN A 83 -0.70 1.93 2.32
C ASN A 83 -1.35 1.12 3.45
N GLU A 84 -0.57 0.52 4.34
CA GLU A 84 -1.08 -0.14 5.54
C GLU A 84 -1.78 0.88 6.46
N ARG A 85 -1.16 2.05 6.71
CA ARG A 85 -1.71 3.12 7.55
C ARG A 85 -3.04 3.68 7.04
N ILE A 86 -3.24 3.75 5.73
CA ILE A 86 -4.51 4.19 5.11
C ILE A 86 -5.45 3.04 4.77
N ASN A 87 -5.20 1.85 5.31
CA ASN A 87 -6.03 0.65 5.10
C ASN A 87 -6.18 0.21 3.62
N SER A 88 -5.25 0.59 2.76
CA SER A 88 -5.19 0.12 1.37
C SER A 88 -4.54 -1.26 1.28
N THR A 89 -5.20 -2.28 1.83
CA THR A 89 -4.66 -3.63 2.09
C THR A 89 -3.99 -4.25 0.86
N GLN A 90 -4.64 -4.26 -0.29
CA GLN A 90 -4.08 -4.87 -1.50
C GLN A 90 -2.82 -4.17 -2.01
N LYS A 91 -2.78 -2.82 -1.92
CA LYS A 91 -1.58 -2.04 -2.31
C LYS A 91 -0.43 -2.29 -1.35
N ALA A 92 -0.72 -2.41 -0.05
CA ALA A 92 0.28 -2.74 0.95
C ALA A 92 0.85 -4.15 0.73
N ILE A 93 0.01 -5.16 0.49
CA ILE A 93 0.42 -6.53 0.16
C ILE A 93 1.37 -6.55 -1.04
N ALA A 94 1.02 -5.89 -2.15
CA ALA A 94 1.84 -5.84 -3.34
C ALA A 94 3.22 -5.17 -3.08
N ALA A 95 3.24 -4.14 -2.25
CA ALA A 95 4.46 -3.43 -1.91
C ALA A 95 5.37 -4.25 -0.98
N TYR A 96 4.82 -4.89 0.07
CA TYR A 96 5.58 -5.81 0.93
C TYR A 96 6.14 -7.00 0.15
N SER A 97 5.35 -7.61 -0.74
CA SER A 97 5.82 -8.70 -1.61
C SER A 97 7.03 -8.27 -2.45
N ASN A 98 7.02 -7.04 -2.99
CA ASN A 98 8.17 -6.50 -3.71
C ASN A 98 9.40 -6.33 -2.80
N ALA A 99 9.22 -5.82 -1.58
CA ALA A 99 10.32 -5.64 -0.63
C ALA A 99 10.95 -6.99 -0.23
N ILE A 100 10.12 -8.01 0.02
CA ILE A 100 10.56 -9.38 0.31
C ILE A 100 11.36 -9.95 -0.86
N ARG A 101 10.84 -9.80 -2.09
CA ARG A 101 11.53 -10.27 -3.31
C ARG A 101 12.90 -9.61 -3.52
N TYR A 102 13.08 -8.40 -3.02
CA TYR A 102 14.37 -7.69 -3.07
C TYR A 102 15.24 -7.89 -1.82
N ASN A 103 14.85 -8.77 -0.90
CA ASN A 103 15.55 -9.04 0.37
C ASN A 103 15.75 -7.78 1.23
N GLN A 104 14.79 -6.86 1.24
CA GLN A 104 14.86 -5.66 2.05
C GLN A 104 13.86 -5.66 3.23
N ALA A 105 12.97 -6.64 3.29
CA ALA A 105 12.01 -6.78 4.37
C ALA A 105 12.65 -7.44 5.60
N SER A 106 12.46 -6.83 6.76
CA SER A 106 12.77 -7.42 8.06
C SER A 106 11.75 -8.49 8.46
N THR A 107 12.04 -9.24 9.51
CA THR A 107 11.07 -10.20 10.09
C THR A 107 9.79 -9.49 10.54
N GLN A 108 9.89 -8.26 11.05
CA GLN A 108 8.73 -7.45 11.41
C GLN A 108 7.89 -7.05 10.19
N ASP A 109 8.55 -6.68 9.08
CA ASP A 109 7.83 -6.36 7.83
C ASP A 109 7.12 -7.60 7.28
N ARG A 110 7.75 -8.77 7.41
CA ARG A 110 7.14 -10.06 7.04
C ARG A 110 5.93 -10.39 7.91
N LEU A 111 6.00 -10.11 9.22
CA LEU A 111 4.85 -10.25 10.12
C LEU A 111 3.68 -9.34 9.69
N ASN A 112 3.96 -8.08 9.37
CA ASN A 112 2.94 -7.14 8.88
C ASN A 112 2.33 -7.64 7.57
N TYR A 113 3.16 -8.13 6.66
CA TYR A 113 2.71 -8.73 5.40
C TYR A 113 1.79 -9.94 5.63
N ALA A 114 2.18 -10.87 6.52
CA ALA A 114 1.37 -12.03 6.88
C ALA A 114 -0.01 -11.63 7.44
N ARG A 115 -0.05 -10.62 8.31
CA ARG A 115 -1.30 -10.08 8.86
C ARG A 115 -2.20 -9.47 7.79
N LEU A 116 -1.63 -8.78 6.82
CA LEU A 116 -2.38 -8.22 5.70
C LEU A 116 -2.92 -9.31 4.76
N LEU A 117 -2.15 -10.37 4.52
CA LEU A 117 -2.59 -11.54 3.78
C LEU A 117 -3.77 -12.24 4.47
N LEU A 118 -3.68 -12.43 5.80
CA LEU A 118 -4.76 -12.97 6.62
C LEU A 118 -6.03 -12.12 6.49
N LYS A 119 -5.89 -10.81 6.66
CA LYS A 119 -6.98 -9.84 6.51
C LYS A 119 -7.61 -9.87 5.12
N ASN A 120 -6.83 -10.11 4.08
CA ASN A 120 -7.29 -10.20 2.69
C ASN A 120 -7.89 -11.57 2.33
N GLY A 121 -7.90 -12.52 3.26
CA GLY A 121 -8.42 -13.89 3.03
C GLY A 121 -7.44 -14.82 2.29
N ALA A 122 -6.19 -14.41 2.09
CA ALA A 122 -5.15 -15.20 1.47
C ALA A 122 -4.50 -16.16 2.49
N TYR A 123 -5.31 -17.04 3.08
CA TYR A 123 -4.95 -17.84 4.25
C TYR A 123 -3.70 -18.71 4.05
N LYS A 124 -3.58 -19.40 2.92
CA LYS A 124 -2.41 -20.25 2.63
C LYS A 124 -1.10 -19.45 2.53
N GLN A 125 -1.14 -18.27 1.93
CA GLN A 125 0.03 -17.39 1.87
C GLN A 125 0.34 -16.81 3.25
N ALA A 126 -0.68 -16.42 4.02
CA ALA A 126 -0.51 -15.94 5.39
C ALA A 126 0.15 -17.01 6.27
N GLU A 127 -0.30 -18.27 6.20
CA GLU A 127 0.30 -19.40 6.90
C GLU A 127 1.80 -19.53 6.62
N THR A 128 2.18 -19.52 5.34
CA THR A 128 3.59 -19.61 4.92
C THR A 128 4.42 -18.47 5.52
N GLU A 129 3.92 -17.25 5.48
CA GLU A 129 4.64 -16.09 5.99
C GLU A 129 4.72 -16.07 7.52
N PHE A 130 3.65 -16.49 8.23
CA PHE A 130 3.70 -16.63 9.70
C PHE A 130 4.69 -17.69 10.14
N ARG A 131 4.78 -18.84 9.44
CA ARG A 131 5.80 -19.87 9.71
C ARG A 131 7.20 -19.31 9.52
N ALA A 132 7.46 -18.58 8.42
CA ALA A 132 8.75 -17.95 8.19
C ALA A 132 9.12 -16.88 9.25
N VAL A 133 8.13 -16.21 9.84
CA VAL A 133 8.37 -15.34 11.01
C VAL A 133 8.74 -16.16 12.24
N LEU A 134 8.03 -17.27 12.50
CA LEU A 134 8.29 -18.14 13.67
C LEU A 134 9.62 -18.87 13.57
N ASP A 135 10.13 -19.16 12.38
CA ASP A 135 11.49 -19.70 12.18
C ASP A 135 12.57 -18.74 12.72
N SER A 136 12.35 -17.44 12.60
CA SER A 136 13.27 -16.41 13.08
C SER A 136 12.95 -15.92 14.49
N MET A 137 11.68 -15.96 14.90
CA MET A 137 11.15 -15.47 16.17
C MET A 137 10.13 -16.45 16.75
N PRO A 138 10.59 -17.59 17.32
CA PRO A 138 9.71 -18.70 17.75
C PRO A 138 8.66 -18.29 18.78
N ASP A 139 8.95 -17.28 19.60
CA ASP A 139 8.06 -16.82 20.68
C ASP A 139 7.17 -15.64 20.32
N ASN A 140 7.13 -15.27 19.05
CA ASN A 140 6.27 -14.18 18.61
C ASN A 140 4.78 -14.54 18.71
N VAL A 141 4.11 -14.00 19.72
CA VAL A 141 2.69 -14.28 20.03
C VAL A 141 1.77 -13.90 18.86
N LEU A 142 2.03 -12.77 18.18
CA LEU A 142 1.22 -12.32 17.05
C LEU A 142 1.34 -13.29 15.86
N ALA A 143 2.53 -13.84 15.64
CA ALA A 143 2.74 -14.82 14.57
C ALA A 143 2.08 -16.16 14.91
N LYS A 144 2.17 -16.64 16.18
CA LYS A 144 1.48 -17.85 16.64
C LYS A 144 -0.03 -17.74 16.48
N ASN A 145 -0.62 -16.65 16.94
CA ASN A 145 -2.07 -16.41 16.82
C ASN A 145 -2.50 -16.22 15.35
N GLY A 146 -1.69 -15.53 14.56
CA GLY A 146 -1.93 -15.34 13.13
C GLY A 146 -1.90 -16.65 12.36
N LEU A 147 -0.94 -17.53 12.67
CA LEU A 147 -0.83 -18.86 12.07
C LEU A 147 -2.08 -19.70 12.41
N ALA A 148 -2.43 -19.79 13.70
CA ALA A 148 -3.62 -20.52 14.13
C ALA A 148 -4.89 -19.98 13.45
N SER A 149 -5.00 -18.66 13.30
CA SER A 149 -6.12 -18.04 12.59
C SER A 149 -6.13 -18.41 11.10
N ALA A 150 -4.97 -18.40 10.44
CA ALA A 150 -4.85 -18.74 9.02
C ALA A 150 -5.24 -20.21 8.74
N GLU A 151 -4.83 -21.11 9.62
CA GLU A 151 -5.13 -22.54 9.55
C GLU A 151 -6.62 -22.84 9.76
N ASN A 152 -7.25 -22.17 10.73
CA ASN A 152 -8.65 -22.44 11.11
C ASN A 152 -9.67 -21.61 10.31
N ALA A 153 -9.30 -20.48 9.72
CA ALA A 153 -10.25 -19.60 9.02
C ALA A 153 -11.06 -20.30 7.90
N PRO A 154 -10.51 -21.21 7.09
CA PRO A 154 -11.30 -21.94 6.11
C PRO A 154 -12.40 -22.80 6.72
N GLN A 155 -12.13 -23.42 7.88
CA GLN A 155 -13.10 -24.24 8.61
C GLN A 155 -14.18 -23.34 9.22
N TRP A 156 -13.81 -22.25 9.92
CA TRP A 156 -14.76 -21.31 10.50
C TRP A 156 -15.70 -20.70 9.45
N LYS A 157 -15.16 -20.41 8.27
CA LYS A 157 -15.97 -19.94 7.15
C LYS A 157 -16.99 -20.98 6.68
N LYS A 158 -16.66 -22.26 6.78
CA LYS A 158 -17.50 -23.40 6.36
C LYS A 158 -18.58 -23.71 7.41
N GLU A 159 -18.22 -23.66 8.68
CA GLU A 159 -19.13 -23.92 9.81
C GLU A 159 -20.13 -22.78 10.03
N GLY A 160 -19.78 -21.58 9.57
CA GLY A 160 -20.60 -20.40 9.76
C GLY A 160 -20.58 -19.85 11.19
N SER A 161 -21.49 -18.94 11.48
CA SER A 161 -21.67 -18.30 12.77
C SER A 161 -22.98 -18.75 13.40
N ARG A 162 -23.03 -18.75 14.75
CA ARG A 162 -24.28 -18.91 15.49
C ARG A 162 -25.26 -17.76 15.26
N TYR A 163 -24.77 -16.64 14.74
CA TYR A 163 -25.56 -15.44 14.49
C TYR A 163 -26.02 -15.40 13.03
N GLN A 164 -27.28 -15.07 12.83
CA GLN A 164 -27.82 -14.71 11.54
C GLN A 164 -27.74 -13.20 11.37
N VAL A 165 -26.86 -12.73 10.51
CA VAL A 165 -26.75 -11.31 10.19
C VAL A 165 -27.69 -11.00 9.03
N LYS A 166 -28.69 -10.16 9.27
CA LYS A 166 -29.61 -9.66 8.25
C LYS A 166 -29.37 -8.18 8.01
N ARG A 167 -29.33 -7.80 6.75
CA ARG A 167 -29.31 -6.40 6.38
C ARG A 167 -30.69 -5.78 6.75
N MET A 168 -30.65 -4.63 7.40
CA MET A 168 -31.86 -3.86 7.70
C MET A 168 -32.04 -2.76 6.64
N ASP A 169 -32.74 -3.07 5.56
CA ASP A 169 -32.88 -2.15 4.41
C ASP A 169 -33.57 -0.83 4.77
N VAL A 170 -34.33 -0.79 5.88
CA VAL A 170 -34.94 0.45 6.40
C VAL A 170 -33.89 1.43 6.90
N PHE A 171 -32.78 0.93 7.47
CA PHE A 171 -31.73 1.79 8.04
C PHE A 171 -30.47 1.83 7.17
N ASN A 172 -30.17 0.75 6.45
CA ASN A 172 -28.95 0.66 5.67
C ASN A 172 -29.13 1.30 4.29
N SER A 173 -28.17 2.11 3.90
CA SER A 173 -28.12 2.71 2.56
C SER A 173 -27.03 2.08 1.68
N ARG A 174 -26.84 2.62 0.47
CA ARG A 174 -25.67 2.29 -0.38
C ARG A 174 -24.40 3.01 0.07
N ARG A 175 -24.53 3.96 0.99
CA ARG A 175 -23.44 4.73 1.58
C ARG A 175 -23.01 4.12 2.92
N ALA A 176 -22.01 4.72 3.55
CA ALA A 176 -21.56 4.25 4.85
C ALA A 176 -22.56 4.68 5.94
N ASP A 177 -23.03 3.69 6.70
CA ASP A 177 -23.85 3.87 7.88
C ASP A 177 -23.08 3.18 9.04
N TYR A 178 -22.76 3.91 10.10
CA TYR A 178 -21.86 3.43 11.17
C TYR A 178 -22.20 4.04 12.54
N SER A 179 -21.57 3.53 13.58
CA SER A 179 -21.73 3.96 14.98
C SER A 179 -23.19 3.96 15.43
N PRO A 180 -23.92 2.84 15.35
CA PRO A 180 -25.28 2.77 15.85
C PRO A 180 -25.30 2.85 17.37
N VAL A 181 -26.21 3.63 17.93
CA VAL A 181 -26.47 3.76 19.36
C VAL A 181 -27.96 3.65 19.61
N LEU A 182 -28.35 2.82 20.56
CA LEU A 182 -29.71 2.69 21.08
C LEU A 182 -29.77 3.41 22.44
N PRO A 183 -30.28 4.63 22.51
CA PRO A 183 -30.37 5.36 23.78
C PRO A 183 -31.56 4.91 24.58
N GLY A 184 -31.44 4.98 25.91
CA GLY A 184 -32.48 4.63 26.87
C GLY A 184 -32.74 3.13 26.98
N ASP A 185 -33.67 2.77 27.88
CA ASP A 185 -33.95 1.39 28.21
C ASP A 185 -35.06 0.75 27.36
N GLN A 186 -35.79 1.56 26.58
CA GLN A 186 -36.92 1.10 25.76
C GLN A 186 -36.52 0.78 24.33
N TYR A 187 -35.33 1.22 23.90
CA TYR A 187 -34.76 0.95 22.56
C TYR A 187 -35.63 1.40 21.37
N ASP A 188 -36.49 2.41 21.58
CA ASP A 188 -37.42 2.92 20.54
C ASP A 188 -36.74 3.76 19.48
N TYR A 189 -35.52 4.24 19.76
CA TYR A 189 -34.78 5.11 18.90
C TYR A 189 -33.42 4.51 18.56
N LEU A 190 -33.05 4.58 17.26
CA LEU A 190 -31.73 4.22 16.78
C LEU A 190 -31.04 5.47 16.22
N TYR A 191 -29.95 5.89 16.86
CA TYR A 191 -29.07 6.92 16.34
C TYR A 191 -27.90 6.26 15.62
N PHE A 192 -27.53 6.75 14.46
CA PHE A 192 -26.35 6.28 13.72
C PHE A 192 -25.80 7.40 12.83
N THR A 193 -24.53 7.31 12.49
CA THR A 193 -23.89 8.21 11.54
C THR A 193 -24.07 7.66 10.13
N SER A 194 -24.40 8.54 9.18
CA SER A 194 -24.59 8.17 7.78
C SER A 194 -23.95 9.20 6.86
N THR A 195 -23.37 8.72 5.75
CA THR A 195 -22.85 9.58 4.66
C THR A 195 -23.86 9.72 3.51
N ARG A 196 -25.11 9.40 3.72
CA ARG A 196 -26.16 9.59 2.70
C ARG A 196 -26.49 11.07 2.52
N ASN A 197 -26.68 11.49 1.26
CA ASN A 197 -27.18 12.80 0.95
C ASN A 197 -28.69 12.84 1.17
N ASP A 198 -29.10 13.38 2.31
CA ASP A 198 -30.50 13.70 2.58
C ASP A 198 -30.62 15.22 2.58
N SER A 199 -31.50 15.77 1.74
CA SER A 199 -31.73 17.20 1.66
C SER A 199 -32.23 17.80 2.98
N THR A 200 -32.92 17.01 3.80
CA THR A 200 -33.37 17.38 5.13
C THR A 200 -32.24 17.35 6.16
N ALA A 201 -31.37 16.34 6.10
CA ALA A 201 -30.20 16.22 6.95
C ALA A 201 -29.16 17.30 6.67
N ASN A 202 -29.00 17.73 5.41
CA ASN A 202 -28.09 18.81 5.04
C ASN A 202 -28.45 20.17 5.67
N GLN A 203 -29.71 20.42 5.98
CA GLN A 203 -30.12 21.62 6.70
C GLN A 203 -29.76 21.56 8.19
N LEU A 204 -29.71 20.36 8.78
CA LEU A 204 -29.34 20.16 10.18
C LEU A 204 -27.82 20.00 10.38
N SER A 205 -27.10 19.51 9.39
CA SER A 205 -25.65 19.27 9.46
C SER A 205 -24.80 20.45 9.04
N GLY A 206 -25.36 21.53 8.54
CA GLY A 206 -24.65 22.73 8.07
C GLY A 206 -23.70 23.35 9.12
N ASN A 207 -23.91 23.05 10.41
CA ASN A 207 -23.04 23.51 11.49
C ASN A 207 -21.99 22.47 11.94
N THR A 208 -22.03 21.24 11.46
CA THR A 208 -21.12 20.18 11.93
C THR A 208 -20.04 19.81 10.92
N GLY A 209 -20.04 20.39 9.75
CA GLY A 209 -19.07 20.06 8.69
C GLY A 209 -19.20 18.62 8.14
N ALA A 210 -20.23 17.90 8.51
CA ALA A 210 -20.48 16.52 8.09
C ALA A 210 -21.23 16.45 6.75
N ASN A 211 -20.82 17.26 5.79
CA ASN A 211 -21.18 17.06 4.39
C ASN A 211 -20.14 16.12 3.78
N ALA A 212 -20.49 14.89 3.66
CA ALA A 212 -19.75 13.96 2.85
C ALA A 212 -20.31 13.90 1.43
#